data_a7169c1ab2fbb3e9b5479e3e6c49b24c
#
_entry.id   a7169c1ab2fbb3e9b5479e3e6c49b24c
#
_cell.length_a   1.000
_cell.length_b   1.000
_cell.length_c   1.000
_cell.angle_alpha   90.00
_cell.angle_beta   90.00
_cell.angle_gamma   90.00
#
_symmetry.space_group_name_H-M   'P 1'
#
loop_
_entity.id
_entity.type
_entity.pdbx_description
1 polymer ?
#
loop_
_entity_poly.entity_id
_entity_poly.type
_entity_poly.pdbx_seq_one_letter_code
_entity_poly.pdbx_strand_id
1 'polypeptide(L)'
;ELFNTSVDCLYKLKNTGYPIILVSNAPRPGEEITLMLEKMGLEKNCYDKIITSGDLTQKILNDGSLGQNCYHIGPDRDLKIFDGVGVNRVSFDKCDFIFITGLFNDEEEDENTYLPLLKESKDRKLKLLCANPDIWVQRGNDLIPCAGAISKKYESIGGEVINIGKPFKPIFDEAIKNIEILGKGKCTSTIVIGDGIDTDIKGANDYKLDSLLTLGGLF
;
A
#
# COMPACT_ATOMS: atom_id res chain seq x y z
N GLU A 1 -8.88 -8.03 13.07
CA GLU A 1 -10.14 -7.87 13.81
C GLU A 1 -10.75 -6.51 13.47
N LEU A 2 -12.10 -6.42 13.34
CA LEU A 2 -12.80 -5.17 13.11
C LEU A 2 -13.16 -4.53 14.44
N PHE A 3 -12.95 -3.21 14.56
CA PHE A 3 -13.45 -2.44 15.70
C PHE A 3 -14.92 -2.07 15.47
N ASN A 4 -15.82 -2.55 16.32
CA ASN A 4 -17.26 -2.32 16.18
C ASN A 4 -17.62 -0.83 16.05
N THR A 5 -16.94 0.03 16.80
CA THR A 5 -17.14 1.50 16.74
C THR A 5 -16.77 2.08 15.38
N SER A 6 -15.72 1.54 14.73
CA SER A 6 -15.31 1.97 13.37
C SER A 6 -16.33 1.50 12.33
N VAL A 7 -16.84 0.28 12.45
CA VAL A 7 -17.89 -0.25 11.58
C VAL A 7 -19.17 0.59 11.71
N ASP A 8 -19.62 0.87 12.94
CA ASP A 8 -20.79 1.73 13.19
C ASP A 8 -20.60 3.14 12.61
N CYS A 9 -19.38 3.68 12.69
CA CYS A 9 -19.06 4.98 12.12
C CYS A 9 -19.18 4.95 10.58
N LEU A 10 -18.63 3.92 9.92
CA LEU A 10 -18.75 3.74 8.47
C LEU A 10 -20.22 3.69 8.02
N TYR A 11 -21.07 2.92 8.71
CA TYR A 11 -22.51 2.88 8.42
C TYR A 11 -23.17 4.24 8.58
N LYS A 12 -22.87 4.98 9.64
CA LYS A 12 -23.40 6.32 9.86
C LYS A 12 -22.96 7.28 8.76
N LEU A 13 -21.68 7.27 8.40
CA LEU A 13 -21.13 8.09 7.31
C LEU A 13 -21.79 7.74 5.98
N LYS A 14 -21.94 6.44 5.68
CA LYS A 14 -22.57 5.99 4.44
C LYS A 14 -24.00 6.47 4.30
N ASN A 15 -24.75 6.53 5.40
CA ASN A 15 -26.13 7.04 5.42
C ASN A 15 -26.23 8.55 5.15
N THR A 16 -25.12 9.30 5.22
CA THR A 16 -25.09 10.72 4.83
C THR A 16 -25.11 10.92 3.31
N GLY A 17 -24.84 9.86 2.53
CA GLY A 17 -24.77 9.91 1.07
C GLY A 17 -23.45 10.42 0.50
N TYR A 18 -22.45 10.69 1.34
CA TYR A 18 -21.11 11.05 0.87
C TYR A 18 -20.36 9.81 0.36
N PRO A 19 -19.53 9.95 -0.70
CA PRO A 19 -18.64 8.89 -1.15
C PRO A 19 -17.64 8.50 -0.06
N ILE A 20 -17.47 7.20 0.14
CA ILE A 20 -16.51 6.63 1.07
C ILE A 20 -15.55 5.72 0.31
N ILE A 21 -14.26 6.03 0.37
CA ILE A 21 -13.20 5.22 -0.21
C ILE A 21 -12.28 4.72 0.90
N LEU A 22 -12.09 3.41 0.95
CA LEU A 22 -11.08 2.80 1.81
C LEU A 22 -9.75 2.79 1.06
N VAL A 23 -8.69 3.31 1.69
CA VAL A 23 -7.33 3.39 1.10
C VAL A 23 -6.37 2.56 1.94
N SER A 24 -5.70 1.59 1.31
CA SER A 24 -4.83 0.64 1.99
C SER A 24 -3.45 0.56 1.34
N ASN A 25 -2.41 0.44 2.19
CA ASN A 25 -1.04 0.14 1.75
C ASN A 25 -0.80 -1.36 1.51
N ALA A 26 -1.85 -2.19 1.57
CA ALA A 26 -1.73 -3.61 1.25
C ALA A 26 -1.20 -3.81 -0.17
N PRO A 27 -0.14 -4.63 -0.36
CA PRO A 27 0.44 -4.92 -1.68
C PRO A 27 -0.38 -5.97 -2.45
N ARG A 28 -1.67 -6.01 -2.23
CA ARG A 28 -2.61 -6.97 -2.83
C ARG A 28 -3.72 -6.22 -3.56
N PRO A 29 -4.30 -6.81 -4.63
CA PRO A 29 -5.43 -6.23 -5.33
C PRO A 29 -6.60 -5.92 -4.39
N GLY A 30 -7.32 -4.82 -4.65
CA GLY A 30 -8.45 -4.37 -3.83
C GLY A 30 -9.56 -5.38 -3.72
N GLU A 31 -9.75 -6.24 -4.73
CA GLU A 31 -10.72 -7.34 -4.68
C GLU A 31 -10.38 -8.35 -3.56
N GLU A 32 -9.10 -8.69 -3.36
CA GLU A 32 -8.68 -9.55 -2.27
C GLU A 32 -8.91 -8.93 -0.89
N ILE A 33 -8.62 -7.63 -0.78
CA ILE A 33 -8.88 -6.90 0.47
C ILE A 33 -10.38 -6.84 0.76
N THR A 34 -11.21 -6.64 -0.27
CA THR A 34 -12.67 -6.71 -0.16
C THR A 34 -13.13 -8.06 0.41
N LEU A 35 -12.67 -9.16 -0.19
CA LEU A 35 -13.01 -10.52 0.27
C LEU A 35 -12.52 -10.78 1.71
N MET A 36 -11.36 -10.25 2.08
CA MET A 36 -10.84 -10.35 3.43
C MET A 36 -11.72 -9.60 4.43
N LEU A 37 -12.11 -8.36 4.12
CA LEU A 37 -12.97 -7.55 4.99
C LEU A 37 -14.37 -8.17 5.14
N GLU A 38 -14.93 -8.74 4.08
CA GLU A 38 -16.20 -9.47 4.14
C GLU A 38 -16.12 -10.69 5.07
N LYS A 39 -15.04 -11.48 4.98
CA LYS A 39 -14.80 -12.60 5.90
C LYS A 39 -14.65 -12.16 7.35
N MET A 40 -14.18 -10.93 7.58
CA MET A 40 -14.09 -10.33 8.91
C MET A 40 -15.42 -9.75 9.39
N GLY A 41 -16.45 -9.68 8.52
CA GLY A 41 -17.79 -9.19 8.84
C GLY A 41 -18.09 -7.76 8.40
N LEU A 42 -17.21 -7.10 7.62
CA LEU A 42 -17.51 -5.79 7.04
C LEU A 42 -18.32 -5.96 5.76
N GLU A 43 -19.54 -5.41 5.74
CA GLU A 43 -20.40 -5.48 4.57
C GLU A 43 -19.96 -4.48 3.49
N LYS A 44 -20.06 -4.87 2.20
CA LYS A 44 -19.70 -4.01 1.05
C LYS A 44 -20.50 -2.71 0.96
N ASN A 45 -21.67 -2.64 1.57
CA ASN A 45 -22.52 -1.46 1.54
C ASN A 45 -22.04 -0.31 2.45
N CYS A 46 -21.02 -0.55 3.30
CA CYS A 46 -20.44 0.47 4.19
C CYS A 46 -19.51 1.46 3.48
N TYR A 47 -19.06 1.15 2.28
CA TYR A 47 -18.14 1.99 1.50
C TYR A 47 -18.44 1.86 0.00
N ASP A 48 -17.86 2.73 -0.81
CA ASP A 48 -18.10 2.73 -2.26
C ASP A 48 -16.99 2.01 -3.04
N LYS A 49 -15.76 2.12 -2.56
CA LYS A 49 -14.59 1.53 -3.23
C LYS A 49 -13.45 1.28 -2.25
N ILE A 50 -12.62 0.29 -2.57
CA ILE A 50 -11.30 0.10 -1.99
C ILE A 50 -10.26 0.45 -3.04
N ILE A 51 -9.20 1.14 -2.63
CA ILE A 51 -8.02 1.43 -3.44
C ILE A 51 -6.82 0.95 -2.65
N THR A 52 -6.01 0.09 -3.24
CA THR A 52 -4.82 -0.45 -2.61
C THR A 52 -3.55 0.02 -3.33
N SER A 53 -2.43 -0.01 -2.63
CA SER A 53 -1.13 0.14 -3.28
C SER A 53 -0.88 -0.98 -4.29
N GLY A 54 -1.44 -2.17 -4.05
CA GLY A 54 -1.42 -3.29 -5.00
C GLY A 54 -2.07 -2.95 -6.33
N ASP A 55 -3.26 -2.34 -6.33
CA ASP A 55 -3.95 -1.93 -7.56
C ASP A 55 -3.11 -0.94 -8.38
N LEU A 56 -2.48 0.02 -7.71
CA LEU A 56 -1.62 1.00 -8.39
C LEU A 56 -0.33 0.36 -8.89
N THR A 57 0.24 -0.55 -8.10
CA THR A 57 1.44 -1.29 -8.49
C THR A 57 1.20 -2.14 -9.73
N GLN A 58 0.05 -2.82 -9.84
CA GLN A 58 -0.29 -3.57 -11.06
C GLN A 58 -0.35 -2.67 -12.29
N LYS A 59 -0.83 -1.42 -12.18
CA LYS A 59 -0.81 -0.46 -13.30
C LYS A 59 0.63 -0.16 -13.73
N ILE A 60 1.57 0.04 -12.79
CA ILE A 60 2.99 0.31 -13.07
C ILE A 60 3.66 -0.93 -13.67
N LEU A 61 3.38 -2.12 -13.15
CA LEU A 61 3.92 -3.35 -13.71
C LEU A 61 3.47 -3.58 -15.16
N ASN A 62 2.25 -3.14 -15.49
CA ASN A 62 1.69 -3.28 -16.84
C ASN A 62 2.13 -2.19 -17.83
N ASP A 63 2.64 -1.04 -17.36
CA ASP A 63 3.10 0.01 -18.26
C ASP A 63 4.48 -0.26 -18.86
N GLY A 64 5.21 -1.27 -18.33
CA GLY A 64 6.50 -1.73 -18.81
C GLY A 64 7.66 -0.75 -18.59
N SER A 65 7.44 0.35 -17.88
CA SER A 65 8.47 1.41 -17.67
C SER A 65 9.68 0.96 -16.86
N LEU A 66 9.55 -0.12 -16.08
CA LEU A 66 10.61 -0.69 -15.25
C LEU A 66 11.33 -1.88 -15.92
N GLY A 67 10.81 -2.39 -17.03
CA GLY A 67 11.28 -3.62 -17.67
C GLY A 67 10.26 -4.75 -17.54
N GLN A 68 10.63 -5.93 -18.04
CA GLN A 68 9.73 -7.08 -18.08
C GLN A 68 10.08 -8.17 -17.05
N ASN A 69 11.22 -8.06 -16.39
CA ASN A 69 11.72 -9.09 -15.49
C ASN A 69 12.00 -8.49 -14.11
N CYS A 70 11.30 -8.97 -13.09
CA CYS A 70 11.54 -8.53 -11.73
C CYS A 70 12.11 -9.65 -10.85
N TYR A 71 12.97 -9.28 -9.91
CA TYR A 71 13.24 -10.10 -8.73
C TYR A 71 12.27 -9.71 -7.62
N HIS A 72 11.41 -10.65 -7.24
CA HIS A 72 10.40 -10.39 -6.22
C HIS A 72 10.89 -10.77 -4.84
N ILE A 73 10.73 -9.85 -3.88
CA ILE A 73 10.91 -10.08 -2.44
C ILE A 73 9.55 -9.90 -1.78
N GLY A 74 9.07 -10.95 -1.14
CA GLY A 74 7.79 -10.94 -0.44
C GLY A 74 7.23 -12.34 -0.23
N PRO A 75 6.27 -12.47 0.68
CA PRO A 75 5.67 -13.75 1.03
C PRO A 75 4.71 -14.26 -0.05
N ASP A 76 4.47 -15.58 -0.07
CA ASP A 76 3.59 -16.22 -1.06
C ASP A 76 2.15 -15.69 -1.04
N ARG A 77 1.68 -15.18 0.10
CA ARG A 77 0.34 -14.57 0.23
C ARG A 77 0.13 -13.35 -0.67
N ASP A 78 1.20 -12.72 -1.16
CA ASP A 78 1.12 -11.53 -2.00
C ASP A 78 1.26 -11.84 -3.50
N LEU A 79 1.42 -13.12 -3.89
CA LEU A 79 1.70 -13.51 -5.28
C LEU A 79 0.58 -13.18 -6.26
N LYS A 80 -0.64 -12.98 -5.80
CA LYS A 80 -1.76 -12.55 -6.66
C LYS A 80 -1.57 -11.16 -7.26
N ILE A 81 -0.61 -10.37 -6.76
CA ILE A 81 -0.21 -9.11 -7.40
C ILE A 81 0.26 -9.31 -8.84
N PHE A 82 0.71 -10.53 -9.19
CA PHE A 82 1.18 -10.88 -10.52
C PHE A 82 0.05 -11.34 -11.47
N ASP A 83 -1.18 -11.53 -10.96
CA ASP A 83 -2.29 -11.98 -11.80
C ASP A 83 -2.66 -10.89 -12.82
N GLY A 84 -2.62 -11.24 -14.09
CA GLY A 84 -2.96 -10.33 -15.19
C GLY A 84 -1.92 -9.24 -15.49
N VAL A 85 -0.70 -9.34 -14.95
CA VAL A 85 0.39 -8.42 -15.27
C VAL A 85 1.40 -9.06 -16.21
N GLY A 86 2.01 -8.24 -17.09
CA GLY A 86 2.96 -8.66 -18.12
C GLY A 86 4.42 -8.80 -17.66
N VAL A 87 4.66 -8.89 -16.33
CA VAL A 87 6.01 -8.96 -15.76
C VAL A 87 6.34 -10.38 -15.31
N ASN A 88 7.55 -10.83 -15.63
CA ASN A 88 8.07 -12.15 -15.26
C ASN A 88 8.83 -12.06 -13.93
N ARG A 89 8.60 -13.04 -13.05
CA ARG A 89 9.46 -13.25 -11.88
C ARG A 89 10.66 -14.09 -12.31
N VAL A 90 11.85 -13.56 -12.08
CA VAL A 90 13.11 -14.19 -12.46
C VAL A 90 14.09 -14.24 -11.28
N SER A 91 15.19 -14.98 -11.45
CA SER A 91 16.30 -14.93 -10.51
C SER A 91 16.97 -13.56 -10.50
N PHE A 92 17.60 -13.22 -9.39
CA PHE A 92 18.19 -11.89 -9.17
C PHE A 92 19.17 -11.47 -10.27
N ASP A 93 19.98 -12.39 -10.77
CA ASP A 93 20.96 -12.14 -11.84
C ASP A 93 20.34 -11.67 -13.18
N LYS A 94 19.07 -11.99 -13.43
CA LYS A 94 18.34 -11.74 -14.69
C LYS A 94 17.32 -10.61 -14.61
N CYS A 95 17.15 -9.98 -13.45
CA CYS A 95 16.12 -8.98 -13.29
C CYS A 95 16.51 -7.61 -13.85
N ASP A 96 15.51 -6.89 -14.32
CA ASP A 96 15.58 -5.49 -14.74
C ASP A 96 15.36 -4.54 -13.55
N PHE A 97 14.59 -4.97 -12.55
CA PHE A 97 14.29 -4.21 -11.33
C PHE A 97 13.98 -5.14 -10.14
N ILE A 98 14.01 -4.59 -8.92
CA ILE A 98 13.59 -5.24 -7.70
C ILE A 98 12.14 -4.88 -7.43
N PHE A 99 11.31 -5.86 -7.10
CA PHE A 99 9.93 -5.64 -6.69
C PHE A 99 9.71 -6.20 -5.30
N ILE A 100 9.26 -5.36 -4.36
CA ILE A 100 9.04 -5.78 -2.98
C ILE A 100 7.60 -5.57 -2.54
N THR A 101 7.02 -6.61 -1.90
CA THR A 101 5.69 -6.59 -1.28
C THR A 101 5.77 -6.78 0.24
N GLY A 102 6.85 -7.36 0.74
CA GLY A 102 7.10 -7.67 2.14
C GLY A 102 8.46 -8.33 2.32
N LEU A 103 8.71 -8.91 3.49
CA LEU A 103 9.81 -9.81 3.75
C LEU A 103 9.39 -11.23 3.33
N PHE A 104 10.34 -12.13 3.06
CA PHE A 104 10.02 -13.54 2.80
C PHE A 104 9.45 -14.20 4.06
N ASN A 105 10.10 -13.96 5.19
CA ASN A 105 9.66 -14.41 6.50
C ASN A 105 9.72 -13.25 7.50
N ASP A 106 8.58 -12.61 7.74
CA ASP A 106 8.47 -11.42 8.60
C ASP A 106 8.58 -11.73 10.11
N GLU A 107 8.71 -13.01 10.50
CA GLU A 107 8.97 -13.43 11.88
C GLU A 107 10.48 -13.59 12.19
N GLU A 108 11.31 -13.82 11.19
CA GLU A 108 12.73 -14.14 11.33
C GLU A 108 13.66 -13.12 10.68
N GLU A 109 13.15 -12.29 9.77
CA GLU A 109 13.93 -11.38 8.95
C GLU A 109 13.67 -9.92 9.34
N ASP A 110 14.68 -9.08 9.06
CA ASP A 110 14.59 -7.63 9.11
C ASP A 110 15.15 -7.02 7.80
N GLU A 111 15.14 -5.70 7.69
CA GLU A 111 15.70 -5.00 6.53
C GLU A 111 17.20 -5.21 6.34
N ASN A 112 17.94 -5.59 7.38
CA ASN A 112 19.39 -5.85 7.29
C ASN A 112 19.68 -7.20 6.65
N THR A 113 18.77 -8.16 6.74
CA THR A 113 18.84 -9.46 6.05
C THR A 113 19.08 -9.25 4.54
N TYR A 114 18.49 -8.21 3.98
CA TYR A 114 18.57 -7.89 2.55
C TYR A 114 19.75 -7.00 2.17
N LEU A 115 20.55 -6.49 3.12
CA LEU A 115 21.62 -5.53 2.85
C LEU A 115 22.65 -5.98 1.79
N PRO A 116 23.10 -7.25 1.75
CA PRO A 116 24.01 -7.70 0.69
C PRO A 116 23.38 -7.58 -0.71
N LEU A 117 22.13 -8.03 -0.87
CA LEU A 117 21.37 -7.93 -2.12
C LEU A 117 21.13 -6.46 -2.50
N LEU A 118 20.78 -5.60 -1.54
CA LEU A 118 20.55 -4.18 -1.80
C LEU A 118 21.81 -3.45 -2.27
N LYS A 119 22.99 -3.79 -1.73
CA LYS A 119 24.28 -3.24 -2.19
C LYS A 119 24.55 -3.64 -3.64
N GLU A 120 24.42 -4.92 -3.96
CA GLU A 120 24.59 -5.41 -5.34
C GLU A 120 23.56 -4.78 -6.29
N SER A 121 22.31 -4.63 -5.87
CA SER A 121 21.27 -3.95 -6.63
C SER A 121 21.65 -2.51 -6.97
N LYS A 122 22.23 -1.78 -6.00
CA LYS A 122 22.72 -0.43 -6.21
C LYS A 122 23.86 -0.39 -7.21
N ASP A 123 24.85 -1.30 -7.10
CA ASP A 123 25.98 -1.38 -8.02
C ASP A 123 25.51 -1.66 -9.45
N ARG A 124 24.45 -2.45 -9.62
CA ARG A 124 23.75 -2.71 -10.88
C ARG A 124 22.81 -1.58 -11.31
N LYS A 125 22.59 -0.55 -10.48
CA LYS A 125 21.65 0.57 -10.71
C LYS A 125 20.21 0.10 -10.91
N LEU A 126 19.81 -0.97 -10.24
CA LEU A 126 18.45 -1.46 -10.30
C LEU A 126 17.53 -0.52 -9.51
N LYS A 127 16.35 -0.23 -10.07
CA LYS A 127 15.28 0.44 -9.33
C LYS A 127 14.57 -0.55 -8.42
N LEU A 128 14.06 -0.06 -7.32
CA LEU A 128 13.27 -0.85 -6.39
C LEU A 128 11.84 -0.31 -6.37
N LEU A 129 10.88 -1.13 -6.79
CA LEU A 129 9.44 -0.85 -6.69
C LEU A 129 8.91 -1.42 -5.38
N CYS A 130 8.39 -0.56 -4.52
CA CYS A 130 7.83 -0.94 -3.22
C CYS A 130 6.31 -0.81 -3.24
N ALA A 131 5.60 -1.93 -3.13
CA ALA A 131 4.14 -1.99 -3.14
C ALA A 131 3.50 -1.84 -1.75
N ASN A 132 4.28 -1.76 -0.69
CA ASN A 132 3.82 -1.50 0.68
C ASN A 132 4.83 -0.60 1.39
N PRO A 133 4.62 0.73 1.40
CA PRO A 133 5.58 1.66 1.99
C PRO A 133 5.53 1.74 3.52
N ASP A 134 4.64 0.99 4.20
CA ASP A 134 4.65 0.89 5.64
C ASP A 134 5.98 0.31 6.13
N ILE A 135 6.58 0.94 7.12
CA ILE A 135 7.84 0.47 7.72
C ILE A 135 7.54 -0.66 8.70
N TRP A 136 6.48 -0.51 9.48
CA TRP A 136 6.02 -1.45 10.50
C TRP A 136 4.51 -1.62 10.44
N VAL A 137 4.03 -2.80 10.80
CA VAL A 137 2.62 -3.04 11.09
C VAL A 137 2.50 -3.69 12.46
N GLN A 138 1.41 -3.40 13.16
CA GLN A 138 1.10 -4.07 14.41
C GLN A 138 0.40 -5.40 14.13
N ARG A 139 0.92 -6.49 14.69
CA ARG A 139 0.31 -7.81 14.68
C ARG A 139 0.19 -8.31 16.11
N GLY A 140 -0.99 -8.17 16.70
CA GLY A 140 -1.16 -8.40 18.14
C GLY A 140 -0.38 -7.35 18.94
N ASN A 141 0.59 -7.80 19.75
CA ASN A 141 1.47 -6.93 20.54
C ASN A 141 2.83 -6.64 19.86
N ASP A 142 3.09 -7.24 18.70
CA ASP A 142 4.38 -7.16 18.04
C ASP A 142 4.35 -6.15 16.88
N LEU A 143 5.46 -5.43 16.70
CA LEU A 143 5.72 -4.62 15.52
C LEU A 143 6.50 -5.45 14.50
N ILE A 144 5.91 -5.68 13.35
CA ILE A 144 6.46 -6.49 12.29
C ILE A 144 6.98 -5.59 11.17
N PRO A 145 8.22 -5.78 10.69
CA PRO A 145 8.75 -4.99 9.58
C PRO A 145 8.01 -5.29 8.27
N CYS A 146 7.81 -4.25 7.48
CA CYS A 146 7.17 -4.33 6.16
C CYS A 146 8.15 -3.99 5.04
N ALA A 147 7.67 -4.04 3.79
CA ALA A 147 8.48 -3.72 2.61
C ALA A 147 9.07 -2.30 2.66
N GLY A 148 8.39 -1.35 3.29
CA GLY A 148 8.90 0.01 3.50
C GLY A 148 10.19 0.07 4.30
N ALA A 149 10.45 -0.87 5.22
CA ALA A 149 11.73 -0.95 5.93
C ALA A 149 12.87 -1.28 4.98
N ILE A 150 12.67 -2.25 4.06
CA ILE A 150 13.66 -2.61 3.02
C ILE A 150 13.86 -1.45 2.05
N SER A 151 12.78 -0.80 1.62
CA SER A 151 12.79 0.36 0.73
C SER A 151 13.61 1.51 1.33
N LYS A 152 13.35 1.87 2.58
CA LYS A 152 14.09 2.90 3.31
C LYS A 152 15.58 2.54 3.48
N LYS A 153 15.88 1.25 3.70
CA LYS A 153 17.25 0.77 3.75
C LYS A 153 17.97 0.96 2.42
N TYR A 154 17.28 0.67 1.29
CA TYR A 154 17.83 0.87 -0.04
C TYR A 154 18.09 2.35 -0.34
N GLU A 155 17.15 3.24 -0.02
CA GLU A 155 17.35 4.70 -0.11
C GLU A 155 18.55 5.18 0.71
N SER A 156 18.71 4.66 1.93
CA SER A 156 19.79 5.08 2.84
C SER A 156 21.20 4.78 2.32
N ILE A 157 21.33 3.79 1.44
CA ILE A 157 22.59 3.46 0.77
C ILE A 157 22.70 4.09 -0.63
N GLY A 158 21.73 4.92 -1.04
CA GLY A 158 21.71 5.66 -2.31
C GLY A 158 21.09 4.87 -3.47
N GLY A 159 20.23 3.90 -3.22
CA GLY A 159 19.42 3.22 -4.21
C GLY A 159 18.21 4.06 -4.65
N GLU A 160 17.74 3.85 -5.88
CA GLU A 160 16.54 4.50 -6.40
C GLU A 160 15.30 3.68 -6.05
N VAL A 161 14.31 4.30 -5.37
CA VAL A 161 13.08 3.65 -4.92
C VAL A 161 11.86 4.33 -5.52
N ILE A 162 10.87 3.54 -5.89
CA ILE A 162 9.53 3.95 -6.26
C ILE A 162 8.57 3.37 -5.23
N ASN A 163 8.10 4.21 -4.32
CA ASN A 163 7.16 3.83 -3.28
C ASN A 163 5.72 4.06 -3.73
N ILE A 164 4.86 3.02 -3.60
CA ILE A 164 3.43 3.06 -3.97
C ILE A 164 2.59 2.85 -2.73
N GLY A 165 1.71 3.81 -2.44
CA GLY A 165 0.85 3.80 -1.26
C GLY A 165 0.91 5.12 -0.50
N LYS A 166 0.29 5.18 0.69
CA LYS A 166 0.35 6.34 1.58
C LYS A 166 1.73 6.45 2.22
N PRO A 167 2.33 7.64 2.35
CA PRO A 167 1.78 8.99 2.10
C PRO A 167 1.99 9.51 0.66
N PHE A 168 2.43 8.69 -0.28
CA PHE A 168 2.86 9.12 -1.61
C PHE A 168 1.69 9.54 -2.50
N LYS A 169 1.96 10.52 -3.36
CA LYS A 169 0.98 11.20 -4.21
C LYS A 169 0.08 10.26 -5.04
N PRO A 170 0.56 9.21 -5.72
CA PRO A 170 -0.25 8.43 -6.64
C PRO A 170 -1.52 7.83 -6.03
N ILE A 171 -1.48 7.38 -4.76
CA ILE A 171 -2.65 6.76 -4.14
C ILE A 171 -3.72 7.80 -3.77
N PHE A 172 -3.31 9.01 -3.39
CA PHE A 172 -4.23 10.13 -3.14
C PHE A 172 -4.85 10.65 -4.45
N ASP A 173 -4.08 10.77 -5.55
CA ASP A 173 -4.60 11.11 -6.87
C ASP A 173 -5.72 10.15 -7.29
N GLU A 174 -5.49 8.85 -7.14
CA GLU A 174 -6.50 7.83 -7.48
C GLU A 174 -7.73 7.92 -6.57
N ALA A 175 -7.53 8.15 -5.26
CA ALA A 175 -8.63 8.29 -4.31
C ALA A 175 -9.49 9.52 -4.62
N ILE A 176 -8.88 10.69 -4.80
CA ILE A 176 -9.58 11.94 -5.13
C ILE A 176 -10.36 11.80 -6.43
N LYS A 177 -9.72 11.28 -7.49
CA LYS A 177 -10.39 11.02 -8.77
C LYS A 177 -11.65 10.16 -8.60
N ASN A 178 -11.59 9.12 -7.78
CA ASN A 178 -12.75 8.25 -7.54
C ASN A 178 -13.83 8.96 -6.70
N ILE A 179 -13.45 9.81 -5.72
CA ILE A 179 -14.41 10.64 -4.97
C ILE A 179 -15.15 11.58 -5.91
N GLU A 180 -14.46 12.23 -6.83
CA GLU A 180 -15.08 13.15 -7.81
C GLU A 180 -16.07 12.42 -8.71
N ILE A 181 -15.72 11.24 -9.20
CA ILE A 181 -16.61 10.38 -10.03
C ILE A 181 -17.85 9.97 -9.24
N LEU A 182 -17.66 9.42 -8.05
CA LEU A 182 -18.75 8.92 -7.20
C LEU A 182 -19.64 10.07 -6.68
N GLY A 183 -19.04 11.20 -6.35
CA GLY A 183 -19.74 12.40 -5.88
C GLY A 183 -20.44 13.18 -7.00
N LYS A 184 -20.26 12.78 -8.27
CA LYS A 184 -20.86 13.44 -9.46
C LYS A 184 -20.59 14.97 -9.47
N GLY A 185 -19.38 15.37 -9.07
CA GLY A 185 -18.95 16.76 -8.99
C GLY A 185 -19.58 17.58 -7.85
N LYS A 186 -20.27 16.94 -6.91
CA LYS A 186 -20.89 17.62 -5.74
C LYS A 186 -19.98 17.69 -4.51
N CYS A 187 -18.88 16.94 -4.49
CA CYS A 187 -17.93 16.96 -3.37
C CYS A 187 -17.05 18.23 -3.49
N THR A 188 -17.18 19.14 -2.54
CA THR A 188 -16.40 20.38 -2.47
C THR A 188 -15.22 20.28 -1.51
N SER A 189 -15.19 19.26 -0.65
CA SER A 189 -14.11 19.00 0.30
C SER A 189 -13.98 17.48 0.53
N THR A 190 -12.81 17.08 0.93
CA THR A 190 -12.48 15.68 1.26
C THR A 190 -11.75 15.68 2.59
N ILE A 191 -12.11 14.73 3.47
CA ILE A 191 -11.39 14.48 4.72
C ILE A 191 -10.76 13.10 4.67
N VAL A 192 -9.50 13.01 5.13
CA VAL A 192 -8.80 11.74 5.35
C VAL A 192 -8.93 11.35 6.81
N ILE A 193 -9.37 10.13 7.07
CA ILE A 193 -9.51 9.59 8.42
C ILE A 193 -8.58 8.39 8.54
N GLY A 194 -7.66 8.41 9.50
CA GLY A 194 -6.70 7.33 9.70
C GLY A 194 -5.93 7.46 11.00
N ASP A 195 -5.16 6.43 11.33
CA ASP A 195 -4.33 6.34 12.53
C ASP A 195 -2.83 6.50 12.24
N GLY A 196 -2.42 6.39 10.97
CA GLY A 196 -1.02 6.51 10.57
C GLY A 196 -0.56 7.97 10.43
N ILE A 197 0.24 8.46 11.40
CA ILE A 197 0.79 9.82 11.34
C ILE A 197 1.66 10.00 10.10
N ASP A 198 2.57 9.05 9.83
CA ASP A 198 3.51 9.11 8.71
C ASP A 198 2.90 8.68 7.36
N THR A 199 1.69 8.18 7.36
CA THR A 199 0.99 7.68 6.16
C THR A 199 -0.27 8.49 5.87
N ASP A 200 -1.32 8.34 6.66
CA ASP A 200 -2.62 8.99 6.44
C ASP A 200 -2.52 10.50 6.62
N ILE A 201 -2.04 10.93 7.81
CA ILE A 201 -2.03 12.34 8.17
C ILE A 201 -0.98 13.11 7.37
N LYS A 202 0.23 12.55 7.24
CA LYS A 202 1.27 13.14 6.40
C LYS A 202 0.80 13.29 4.96
N GLY A 203 0.22 12.24 4.37
CA GLY A 203 -0.28 12.28 3.00
C GLY A 203 -1.40 13.29 2.82
N ALA A 204 -2.37 13.36 3.76
CA ALA A 204 -3.40 14.38 3.73
C ALA A 204 -2.83 15.81 3.76
N ASN A 205 -1.85 16.08 4.65
CA ASN A 205 -1.18 17.36 4.76
C ASN A 205 -0.44 17.73 3.46
N ASP A 206 0.33 16.78 2.88
CA ASP A 206 1.06 16.99 1.63
C ASP A 206 0.09 17.30 0.45
N TYR A 207 -1.13 16.76 0.54
CA TYR A 207 -2.24 16.99 -0.42
C TYR A 207 -3.10 18.22 -0.10
N LYS A 208 -2.88 18.88 1.06
CA LYS A 208 -3.70 20.00 1.57
C LYS A 208 -5.16 19.60 1.77
N LEU A 209 -5.40 18.37 2.22
CA LEU A 209 -6.70 17.85 2.60
C LEU A 209 -6.88 17.98 4.11
N ASP A 210 -8.14 18.10 4.55
CA ASP A 210 -8.48 17.97 5.95
C ASP A 210 -8.17 16.54 6.42
N SER A 211 -7.74 16.40 7.68
CA SER A 211 -7.43 15.09 8.25
C SER A 211 -7.96 14.94 9.67
N LEU A 212 -8.35 13.72 10.01
CA LEU A 212 -8.77 13.32 11.35
C LEU A 212 -7.89 12.14 11.79
N LEU A 213 -7.04 12.39 12.80
CA LEU A 213 -6.26 11.32 13.44
C LEU A 213 -7.16 10.54 14.41
N THR A 214 -7.24 9.22 14.22
CA THR A 214 -7.90 8.31 15.15
C THR A 214 -6.88 7.77 16.14
N LEU A 215 -7.17 7.91 17.45
CA LEU A 215 -6.31 7.38 18.50
C LEU A 215 -6.78 5.97 18.87
N GLY A 216 -5.85 5.01 18.96
CA GLY A 216 -6.14 3.62 19.35
C GLY A 216 -5.85 2.58 18.26
N GLY A 217 -5.22 2.96 17.14
CA GLY A 217 -4.65 2.04 16.16
C GLY A 217 -3.18 1.73 16.48
N LEU A 218 -2.25 2.31 15.71
CA LEU A 218 -0.80 2.16 15.89
C LEU A 218 -0.23 2.98 17.07
N PHE A 219 -1.06 3.81 17.74
CA PHE A 219 -0.68 4.70 18.84
C PHE A 219 -1.61 4.59 20.02
#